data_6730e28c3f12d28e86912b95cff574ff
#
_entry.id   6730e28c3f12d28e86912b95cff574ff
#
_cell.length_a   1.000
_cell.length_b   1.000
_cell.length_c   1.000
_cell.angle_alpha   90.00
_cell.angle_beta   90.00
_cell.angle_gamma   90.00
#
_symmetry.space_group_name_H-M   'P 1'
#
loop_
_entity.id
_entity.type
_entity.pdbx_description
1 polymer ?
#
loop_
_entity_poly.entity_id
_entity_poly.type
_entity_poly.pdbx_seq_one_letter_code
_entity_poly.pdbx_strand_id
1 'polypeptide(L)'
;MGLAVALLSALSLVALPQKRLSPAEAKEHYGENATVCGDVVSARYAASSKGQPTFLNLDKAYPNQIFTVVIWGSNRSKFKTPEEDYKDKRVCVSGKITAYDGLPEIIADDPKQIRIELEK
;
A
#
# COMPACT_ATOMS: atom_id res chain seq x y z
N MET A 1 24.86 -39.83 -35.53
CA MET A 1 24.52 -39.72 -34.08
C MET A 1 24.41 -38.24 -33.73
N GLY A 2 23.18 -37.72 -33.73
CA GLY A 2 22.91 -36.35 -33.34
C GLY A 2 22.86 -36.23 -31.82
N LEU A 3 23.75 -35.46 -31.22
CA LEU A 3 23.57 -34.94 -29.86
C LEU A 3 22.52 -33.87 -29.89
N ALA A 4 21.30 -34.21 -29.42
CA ALA A 4 20.28 -33.23 -29.14
C ALA A 4 20.68 -32.51 -27.86
N VAL A 5 21.28 -31.34 -27.96
CA VAL A 5 21.48 -30.44 -26.83
C VAL A 5 20.12 -29.82 -26.58
N ALA A 6 19.40 -30.34 -25.58
CA ALA A 6 18.25 -29.66 -25.06
C ALA A 6 18.77 -28.41 -24.33
N LEU A 7 18.70 -27.28 -25.00
CA LEU A 7 18.86 -25.99 -24.36
C LEU A 7 17.62 -25.79 -23.47
N LEU A 8 17.76 -26.16 -22.20
CA LEU A 8 16.87 -25.70 -21.15
C LEU A 8 17.15 -24.22 -20.98
N SER A 9 16.45 -23.38 -21.73
CA SER A 9 16.38 -21.98 -21.41
C SER A 9 15.59 -21.89 -20.11
N ALA A 10 16.29 -21.71 -19.00
CA ALA A 10 15.67 -21.31 -17.77
C ALA A 10 15.03 -19.95 -18.01
N LEU A 11 13.72 -19.94 -18.24
CA LEU A 11 12.93 -18.72 -18.17
C LEU A 11 12.96 -18.26 -16.73
N SER A 12 13.94 -17.41 -16.40
CA SER A 12 13.88 -16.67 -15.15
C SER A 12 12.71 -15.70 -15.32
N LEU A 13 11.60 -16.00 -14.62
CA LEU A 13 10.53 -15.06 -14.43
C LEU A 13 11.10 -13.89 -13.62
N VAL A 14 11.56 -12.86 -14.34
CA VAL A 14 11.86 -11.59 -13.69
C VAL A 14 10.50 -10.98 -13.38
N ALA A 15 10.12 -11.00 -12.09
CA ALA A 15 8.97 -10.24 -11.65
C ALA A 15 9.24 -8.78 -11.97
N LEU A 16 8.43 -8.19 -12.85
CA LEU A 16 8.48 -6.76 -13.11
C LEU A 16 8.17 -6.04 -11.80
N PRO A 17 9.00 -5.06 -11.39
CA PRO A 17 8.69 -4.28 -10.20
C PRO A 17 7.36 -3.58 -10.39
N GLN A 18 6.54 -3.57 -9.32
CA GLN A 18 5.33 -2.79 -9.32
C GLN A 18 5.66 -1.33 -9.54
N LYS A 19 4.77 -0.64 -10.27
CA LYS A 19 4.88 0.80 -10.47
C LYS A 19 4.90 1.51 -9.12
N ARG A 20 5.91 2.33 -8.91
CA ARG A 20 6.05 3.12 -7.69
C ARG A 20 5.52 4.53 -7.94
N LEU A 21 4.58 4.96 -7.12
CA LEU A 21 3.88 6.23 -7.25
C LEU A 21 4.02 7.05 -5.97
N SER A 22 3.92 8.37 -6.12
CA SER A 22 3.67 9.25 -4.98
C SER A 22 2.19 9.25 -4.65
N PRO A 23 1.79 9.67 -3.44
CA PRO A 23 0.38 9.84 -3.09
C PRO A 23 -0.38 10.74 -4.07
N ALA A 24 0.24 11.83 -4.52
CA ALA A 24 -0.39 12.75 -5.46
C ALA A 24 -0.63 12.13 -6.85
N GLU A 25 0.18 11.19 -7.27
CA GLU A 25 0.04 10.51 -8.56
C GLU A 25 -1.02 9.42 -8.55
N ALA A 26 -1.40 8.92 -7.38
CA ALA A 26 -2.30 7.77 -7.26
C ALA A 26 -3.64 7.98 -7.97
N LYS A 27 -4.15 9.19 -8.00
CA LYS A 27 -5.42 9.55 -8.67
C LYS A 27 -5.42 9.29 -10.17
N GLU A 28 -4.25 9.17 -10.78
CA GLU A 28 -4.11 8.87 -12.21
C GLU A 28 -4.10 7.36 -12.50
N HIS A 29 -4.19 6.52 -11.45
CA HIS A 29 -3.93 5.08 -11.57
C HIS A 29 -5.00 4.21 -10.90
N TYR A 30 -6.26 4.67 -10.88
CA TYR A 30 -7.37 3.88 -10.33
C TYR A 30 -7.48 2.53 -11.03
N GLY A 31 -7.67 1.47 -10.24
CA GLY A 31 -7.82 0.11 -10.73
C GLY A 31 -6.52 -0.63 -10.97
N GLU A 32 -5.38 0.05 -10.89
CA GLU A 32 -4.06 -0.54 -11.10
C GLU A 32 -3.47 -1.05 -9.78
N ASN A 33 -2.70 -2.13 -9.87
CA ASN A 33 -1.85 -2.57 -8.76
C ASN A 33 -0.57 -1.75 -8.80
N ALA A 34 -0.25 -1.14 -7.67
CA ALA A 34 0.90 -0.24 -7.56
C ALA A 34 1.47 -0.24 -6.16
N THR A 35 2.64 0.37 -6.00
CA THR A 35 3.22 0.68 -4.71
C THR A 35 3.21 2.19 -4.55
N VAL A 36 2.53 2.69 -3.51
CA VAL A 36 2.47 4.12 -3.21
C VAL A 36 3.31 4.40 -1.98
N CYS A 37 4.27 5.31 -2.10
CA CYS A 37 5.19 5.66 -1.03
C CYS A 37 4.96 7.10 -0.58
N GLY A 38 4.90 7.32 0.73
CA GLY A 38 4.72 8.65 1.29
C GLY A 38 4.85 8.65 2.80
N ASP A 39 4.76 9.84 3.38
CA ASP A 39 4.86 10.04 4.82
C ASP A 39 3.48 9.94 5.47
N VAL A 40 3.36 9.11 6.50
CA VAL A 40 2.11 9.02 7.29
C VAL A 40 2.03 10.25 8.18
N VAL A 41 1.34 11.27 7.71
CA VAL A 41 1.25 12.57 8.39
C VAL A 41 0.04 12.68 9.32
N SER A 42 -0.96 11.81 9.15
CA SER A 42 -2.04 11.65 10.12
C SER A 42 -2.54 10.21 10.09
N ALA A 43 -3.04 9.75 11.23
CA ALA A 43 -3.56 8.40 11.37
C ALA A 43 -4.70 8.39 12.39
N ARG A 44 -5.69 7.53 12.18
CA ARG A 44 -6.83 7.43 13.09
C ARG A 44 -7.41 6.01 13.06
N TYR A 45 -7.66 5.47 14.24
CA TYR A 45 -8.48 4.29 14.40
C TYR A 45 -9.92 4.70 14.71
N ALA A 46 -10.83 4.46 13.78
CA ALA A 46 -12.23 4.82 13.90
C ALA A 46 -13.03 3.68 14.56
N ALA A 47 -12.77 3.44 15.85
CA ALA A 47 -13.33 2.31 16.61
C ALA A 47 -14.85 2.32 16.70
N SER A 48 -15.49 3.49 16.62
CA SER A 48 -16.94 3.62 16.69
C SER A 48 -17.62 3.65 15.32
N SER A 49 -16.85 3.63 14.25
CA SER A 49 -17.39 3.62 12.88
C SER A 49 -17.67 2.21 12.42
N LYS A 50 -18.60 2.07 11.46
CA LYS A 50 -18.94 0.78 10.87
C LYS A 50 -17.68 0.17 10.23
N GLY A 51 -17.41 -1.10 10.54
CA GLY A 51 -16.23 -1.80 10.06
C GLY A 51 -14.94 -1.45 10.79
N GLN A 52 -14.99 -0.47 11.71
CA GLN A 52 -13.86 -0.07 12.55
C GLN A 52 -12.55 0.11 11.78
N PRO A 53 -12.52 0.97 10.75
CA PRO A 53 -11.32 1.14 9.95
C PRO A 53 -10.25 1.93 10.68
N THR A 54 -8.99 1.63 10.33
CA THR A 54 -7.84 2.49 10.62
C THR A 54 -7.45 3.18 9.32
N PHE A 55 -7.24 4.49 9.39
CA PHE A 55 -6.84 5.33 8.28
C PHE A 55 -5.40 5.81 8.47
N LEU A 56 -4.57 5.62 7.44
CA LEU A 56 -3.24 6.20 7.40
C LEU A 56 -3.21 7.16 6.20
N ASN A 57 -3.06 8.45 6.46
CA ASN A 57 -3.08 9.47 5.42
C ASN A 57 -1.66 9.84 5.02
N LEU A 58 -1.34 9.65 3.75
CA LEU A 58 0.01 9.88 3.23
C LEU A 58 0.13 11.28 2.64
N ASP A 59 1.19 11.99 3.02
CA ASP A 59 1.64 13.31 2.56
C ASP A 59 0.75 14.50 2.94
N LYS A 60 -0.56 14.32 3.06
CA LYS A 60 -1.49 15.37 3.50
C LYS A 60 -2.38 14.83 4.61
N ALA A 61 -2.50 15.62 5.67
CA ALA A 61 -3.31 15.26 6.83
C ALA A 61 -4.80 15.44 6.58
N TYR A 62 -5.60 14.66 7.31
CA TYR A 62 -7.05 14.88 7.38
C TYR A 62 -7.35 16.31 7.88
N PRO A 63 -8.31 17.06 7.32
CA PRO A 63 -9.28 16.67 6.29
C PRO A 63 -8.82 16.95 4.84
N ASN A 64 -7.56 17.25 4.62
CA ASN A 64 -7.05 17.58 3.28
C ASN A 64 -6.29 16.42 2.64
N GLN A 65 -6.58 15.19 3.06
CA GLN A 65 -5.90 14.00 2.57
C GLN A 65 -6.08 13.81 1.06
N ILE A 66 -5.00 13.31 0.43
CA ILE A 66 -4.95 13.03 -1.01
C ILE A 66 -4.84 11.54 -1.29
N PHE A 67 -4.43 10.75 -0.31
CA PHE A 67 -4.28 9.30 -0.41
C PHE A 67 -4.37 8.68 0.97
N THR A 68 -5.12 7.59 1.10
CA THR A 68 -5.32 6.92 2.38
C THR A 68 -5.08 5.42 2.26
N VAL A 69 -4.36 4.87 3.23
CA VAL A 69 -4.31 3.41 3.45
C VAL A 69 -5.43 3.06 4.42
N VAL A 70 -6.27 2.11 4.05
CA VAL A 70 -7.39 1.67 4.89
C VAL A 70 -7.11 0.25 5.39
N ILE A 71 -7.18 0.08 6.71
CA ILE A 71 -7.09 -1.23 7.35
C ILE A 71 -8.42 -1.47 8.06
N TRP A 72 -9.21 -2.41 7.54
CA TRP A 72 -10.50 -2.73 8.15
C TRP A 72 -10.32 -3.43 9.50
N GLY A 73 -11.27 -3.23 10.41
CA GLY A 73 -11.22 -3.78 11.75
C GLY A 73 -11.04 -5.30 11.79
N SER A 74 -11.60 -6.01 10.81
CA SER A 74 -11.45 -7.47 10.69
C SER A 74 -10.00 -7.92 10.49
N ASN A 75 -9.14 -7.05 9.96
CA ASN A 75 -7.73 -7.33 9.72
C ASN A 75 -6.80 -6.60 10.70
N ARG A 76 -7.34 -5.72 11.55
CA ARG A 76 -6.53 -4.89 12.45
C ARG A 76 -5.59 -5.70 13.34
N SER A 77 -6.05 -6.84 13.86
CA SER A 77 -5.24 -7.65 14.77
C SER A 77 -3.94 -8.14 14.16
N LYS A 78 -3.87 -8.26 12.83
CA LYS A 78 -2.64 -8.63 12.12
C LYS A 78 -1.59 -7.52 12.19
N PHE A 79 -2.03 -6.27 12.31
CA PHE A 79 -1.18 -5.07 12.30
C PHE A 79 -0.84 -4.57 13.71
N LYS A 80 -1.51 -5.05 14.75
CA LYS A 80 -1.40 -4.59 16.14
C LYS A 80 -2.00 -3.18 16.33
N THR A 81 -1.20 -2.13 16.41
CA THR A 81 -1.64 -0.74 16.58
C THR A 81 -1.16 0.12 15.40
N PRO A 82 -1.72 -0.07 14.20
CA PRO A 82 -1.18 0.56 12.99
C PRO A 82 -1.21 2.09 13.03
N GLU A 83 -2.20 2.69 13.67
CA GLU A 83 -2.28 4.16 13.80
C GLU A 83 -1.16 4.75 14.63
N GLU A 84 -0.53 3.95 15.49
CA GLU A 84 0.62 4.37 16.28
C GLU A 84 1.92 3.95 15.61
N ASP A 85 1.97 2.70 15.12
CA ASP A 85 3.18 2.10 14.60
C ASP A 85 3.68 2.76 13.31
N TYR A 86 2.76 3.24 12.47
CA TYR A 86 3.11 3.84 11.19
C TYR A 86 3.10 5.36 11.20
N LYS A 87 2.53 5.99 12.22
CA LYS A 87 2.47 7.45 12.26
C LYS A 87 3.87 8.07 12.26
N ASP A 88 4.01 9.15 11.49
CA ASP A 88 5.25 9.90 11.31
C ASP A 88 6.39 9.11 10.64
N LYS A 89 6.04 8.01 10.00
CA LYS A 89 7.01 7.20 9.25
C LYS A 89 6.73 7.28 7.76
N ARG A 90 7.79 7.13 6.98
CA ARG A 90 7.66 6.98 5.54
C ARG A 90 7.38 5.51 5.25
N VAL A 91 6.30 5.25 4.51
CA VAL A 91 5.89 3.90 4.17
C VAL A 91 5.71 3.75 2.66
N CYS A 92 5.85 2.51 2.19
CA CYS A 92 5.44 2.10 0.85
C CYS A 92 4.34 1.06 1.02
N VAL A 93 3.16 1.34 0.47
CA VAL A 93 2.03 0.42 0.51
C VAL A 93 1.76 -0.14 -0.87
N SER A 94 1.58 -1.45 -0.96
CA SER A 94 1.33 -2.15 -2.21
C SER A 94 -0.10 -2.70 -2.23
N GLY A 95 -0.77 -2.55 -3.36
CA GLY A 95 -2.10 -3.06 -3.56
C GLY A 95 -2.80 -2.38 -4.71
N LYS A 96 -4.08 -2.71 -4.88
CA LYS A 96 -4.90 -2.10 -5.91
C LYS A 96 -5.37 -0.72 -5.46
N ILE A 97 -5.17 0.27 -6.31
CA ILE A 97 -5.66 1.61 -6.05
C ILE A 97 -7.16 1.65 -6.35
N THR A 98 -7.95 1.89 -5.31
CA THR A 98 -9.40 2.03 -5.41
C THR A 98 -9.81 3.44 -5.03
N ALA A 99 -11.06 3.80 -5.30
CA ALA A 99 -11.60 5.11 -4.95
C ALA A 99 -12.58 4.97 -3.79
N TYR A 100 -12.46 5.85 -2.81
CA TYR A 100 -13.47 6.04 -1.79
C TYR A 100 -13.75 7.54 -1.68
N ASP A 101 -15.01 7.90 -1.85
CA ASP A 101 -15.46 9.30 -1.77
C ASP A 101 -14.62 10.24 -2.66
N GLY A 102 -14.31 9.77 -3.87
CA GLY A 102 -13.54 10.54 -4.85
C GLY A 102 -12.05 10.63 -4.62
N LEU A 103 -11.52 9.96 -3.59
CA LEU A 103 -10.09 9.96 -3.28
C LEU A 103 -9.48 8.58 -3.46
N PRO A 104 -8.21 8.51 -3.90
CA PRO A 104 -7.54 7.23 -4.04
C PRO A 104 -7.17 6.62 -2.68
N GLU A 105 -7.30 5.29 -2.61
CA GLU A 105 -6.92 4.53 -1.43
C GLU A 105 -6.34 3.17 -1.83
N ILE A 106 -5.60 2.56 -0.92
CA ILE A 106 -5.26 1.14 -0.97
C ILE A 106 -5.77 0.51 0.33
N ILE A 107 -6.52 -0.59 0.19
CA ILE A 107 -6.94 -1.40 1.33
C ILE A 107 -5.80 -2.37 1.64
N ALA A 108 -5.29 -2.32 2.86
CA ALA A 108 -4.25 -3.23 3.32
C ALA A 108 -4.88 -4.32 4.19
N ASP A 109 -4.80 -5.57 3.73
CA ASP A 109 -5.33 -6.74 4.42
C ASP A 109 -4.27 -7.47 5.24
N ASP A 110 -3.01 -7.21 4.97
CA ASP A 110 -1.87 -7.89 5.58
C ASP A 110 -0.69 -6.92 5.75
N PRO A 111 0.05 -7.01 6.88
CA PRO A 111 1.21 -6.14 7.12
C PRO A 111 2.29 -6.20 6.04
N LYS A 112 2.38 -7.29 5.28
CA LYS A 112 3.33 -7.41 4.17
C LYS A 112 3.11 -6.38 3.08
N GLN A 113 1.91 -5.80 3.00
CA GLN A 113 1.60 -4.75 2.03
C GLN A 113 2.19 -3.40 2.41
N ILE A 114 2.57 -3.21 3.69
CA ILE A 114 3.11 -1.94 4.18
C ILE A 114 4.55 -2.14 4.63
N ARG A 115 5.46 -1.48 3.97
CA ARG A 115 6.87 -1.49 4.33
C ARG A 115 7.28 -0.11 4.83
N ILE A 116 7.94 -0.07 5.99
CA ILE A 116 8.55 1.17 6.48
C ILE A 116 9.82 1.39 5.68
N GLU A 117 9.95 2.56 5.05
CA GLU A 117 11.13 2.93 4.29
C GLU A 117 12.09 3.65 5.25
N LEU A 118 13.23 3.02 5.48
CA LEU A 118 14.24 3.61 6.36
C LEU A 118 14.95 4.72 5.61
N GLU A 119 15.12 5.85 6.28
CA GLU A 119 15.93 6.94 5.76
C GLU A 119 17.39 6.49 5.73
N LYS A 120 18.06 6.87 4.64
CA LYS A 120 19.50 6.66 4.52
C LYS A 120 20.26 7.67 5.35
#